data_3d0af842ddcb796a5de337d264cfd600
#
_entry.id   3d0af842ddcb796a5de337d264cfd600
#
_cell.length_a   1.000
_cell.length_b   1.000
_cell.length_c   1.000
_cell.angle_alpha   90.00
_cell.angle_beta   90.00
_cell.angle_gamma   90.00
#
_symmetry.space_group_name_H-M   'P 1'
#
loop_
_entity.id
_entity.type
_entity.pdbx_description
1 polymer ?
#
loop_
_entity_poly.entity_id
_entity_poly.type
_entity_poly.pdbx_seq_one_letter_code
_entity_poly.pdbx_strand_id
1 'polypeptide(L)'
;MAVNSVDREHDAPTVTVTVVYHSVHGHTRVLAEHLADGARVVPGAQVHVVEIRAEDVTAGRWRDPEVMALLGRSDAIVFGSPTLMGSVSAVFKAFMEAAFTPFTTQAWKDKLAGAFTMSASQSGDKLTVLEQLAVFGAQMGMQWVGVGDMPGNNWSGGTRDDVNRLGSWLGLMSQSHADLGPEQAGSRGDLITAERYGERIARLAQRWVNAVPYETPRMTEHEARDLSAALRATAAA
;
A
#
# COMPACT_ATOMS: atom_id res chain seq x y z
N MET A 1 -24.60 40.70 -15.26
CA MET A 1 -24.66 40.10 -13.90
C MET A 1 -23.38 39.32 -13.70
N ALA A 2 -22.47 39.83 -12.91
CA ALA A 2 -21.21 39.17 -12.60
C ALA A 2 -21.51 38.11 -11.53
N VAL A 3 -21.21 36.85 -11.84
CA VAL A 3 -21.25 35.75 -10.88
C VAL A 3 -19.99 35.88 -10.03
N ASN A 4 -20.15 36.34 -8.79
CA ASN A 4 -19.09 36.31 -7.81
C ASN A 4 -18.65 34.86 -7.59
N SER A 5 -17.48 34.49 -8.09
CA SER A 5 -16.75 33.31 -7.63
C SER A 5 -16.28 33.59 -6.19
N VAL A 6 -17.01 33.10 -5.23
CA VAL A 6 -16.52 32.99 -3.86
C VAL A 6 -15.40 31.94 -3.90
N ASP A 7 -14.15 32.40 -3.91
CA ASP A 7 -13.00 31.57 -3.60
C ASP A 7 -13.16 31.01 -2.19
N ARG A 8 -13.75 29.85 -2.10
CA ARG A 8 -13.62 29.04 -0.90
C ARG A 8 -12.24 28.43 -0.95
N GLU A 9 -11.27 29.10 -0.32
CA GLU A 9 -10.12 28.37 0.21
C GLU A 9 -10.66 27.35 1.22
N HIS A 10 -11.06 26.19 0.71
CA HIS A 10 -11.26 25.01 1.55
C HIS A 10 -9.86 24.52 1.88
N ASP A 11 -9.44 24.74 3.12
CA ASP A 11 -8.29 24.01 3.65
C ASP A 11 -8.44 22.53 3.26
N ALA A 12 -7.48 22.04 2.48
CA ALA A 12 -7.53 20.64 2.04
C ALA A 12 -7.57 19.73 3.28
N PRO A 13 -8.47 18.74 3.33
CA PRO A 13 -8.59 17.90 4.51
C PRO A 13 -7.28 17.18 4.77
N THR A 14 -6.89 17.14 6.03
CA THR A 14 -5.73 16.38 6.47
C THR A 14 -6.02 14.88 6.34
N VAL A 15 -5.15 14.17 5.65
CA VAL A 15 -5.22 12.70 5.52
C VAL A 15 -3.90 12.06 5.88
N THR A 16 -3.96 10.88 6.47
CA THR A 16 -2.78 10.08 6.82
C THR A 16 -2.61 8.94 5.83
N VAL A 17 -1.47 8.93 5.12
CA VAL A 17 -1.08 7.85 4.21
C VAL A 17 0.13 7.13 4.80
N THR A 18 0.04 5.84 5.00
CA THR A 18 1.18 5.03 5.47
C THR A 18 1.61 4.03 4.41
N VAL A 19 2.87 4.13 4.01
CA VAL A 19 3.55 3.15 3.16
C VAL A 19 4.26 2.15 4.07
N VAL A 20 3.78 0.90 4.11
CA VAL A 20 4.38 -0.17 4.90
C VAL A 20 4.98 -1.21 3.96
N TYR A 21 6.26 -1.52 4.12
CA TYR A 21 6.97 -2.36 3.18
C TYR A 21 8.07 -3.21 3.85
N HIS A 22 8.55 -4.21 3.10
CA HIS A 22 9.81 -4.91 3.38
C HIS A 22 10.76 -4.77 2.19
N SER A 23 12.04 -4.67 2.46
CA SER A 23 13.08 -4.62 1.43
C SER A 23 14.28 -5.48 1.81
N VAL A 24 14.73 -6.38 0.91
CA VAL A 24 15.90 -7.25 1.15
C VAL A 24 17.21 -6.54 0.78
N HIS A 25 17.23 -5.92 -0.41
CA HIS A 25 18.42 -5.29 -0.97
C HIS A 25 18.27 -3.76 -1.18
N GLY A 26 17.27 -3.15 -0.55
CA GLY A 26 17.01 -1.72 -0.67
C GLY A 26 16.17 -1.31 -1.90
N HIS A 27 15.97 -2.19 -2.88
CA HIS A 27 15.25 -1.84 -4.11
C HIS A 27 13.77 -1.51 -3.85
N THR A 28 13.07 -2.29 -3.03
CA THR A 28 11.67 -2.03 -2.64
C THR A 28 11.56 -0.74 -1.81
N ARG A 29 12.60 -0.43 -0.99
CA ARG A 29 12.67 0.82 -0.24
C ARG A 29 12.67 2.03 -1.16
N VAL A 30 13.45 2.02 -2.24
CA VAL A 30 13.48 3.13 -3.21
C VAL A 30 12.08 3.40 -3.79
N LEU A 31 11.33 2.37 -4.15
CA LEU A 31 9.95 2.55 -4.60
C LEU A 31 9.03 3.11 -3.50
N ALA A 32 9.19 2.65 -2.26
CA ALA A 32 8.41 3.13 -1.13
C ALA A 32 8.64 4.62 -0.89
N GLU A 33 9.89 5.08 -0.97
CA GLU A 33 10.27 6.48 -0.82
C GLU A 33 9.68 7.35 -1.93
N HIS A 34 9.83 6.95 -3.21
CA HIS A 34 9.24 7.68 -4.34
C HIS A 34 7.70 7.74 -4.27
N LEU A 35 7.05 6.64 -3.88
CA LEU A 35 5.61 6.63 -3.67
C LEU A 35 5.21 7.60 -2.54
N ALA A 36 5.96 7.61 -1.45
CA ALA A 36 5.74 8.55 -0.35
C ALA A 36 5.97 10.00 -0.77
N ASP A 37 6.98 10.28 -1.60
CA ASP A 37 7.24 11.62 -2.13
C ASP A 37 6.07 12.10 -3.00
N GLY A 38 5.54 11.22 -3.85
CA GLY A 38 4.33 11.52 -4.61
C GLY A 38 3.11 11.81 -3.73
N ALA A 39 2.93 11.09 -2.63
CA ALA A 39 1.86 11.38 -1.68
C ALA A 39 2.07 12.72 -0.95
N ARG A 40 3.31 13.09 -0.63
CA ARG A 40 3.67 14.35 0.07
C ARG A 40 3.40 15.60 -0.74
N VAL A 41 3.34 15.54 -2.09
CA VAL A 41 3.00 16.73 -2.90
C VAL A 41 1.55 17.16 -2.71
N VAL A 42 0.70 16.32 -2.13
CA VAL A 42 -0.71 16.61 -1.90
C VAL A 42 -0.86 17.45 -0.62
N PRO A 43 -1.34 18.70 -0.71
CA PRO A 43 -1.54 19.54 0.48
C PRO A 43 -2.41 18.86 1.52
N GLY A 44 -2.01 18.85 2.78
CA GLY A 44 -2.74 18.20 3.89
C GLY A 44 -2.47 16.70 4.03
N ALA A 45 -1.66 16.07 3.16
CA ALA A 45 -1.27 14.68 3.35
C ALA A 45 -0.12 14.54 4.37
N GLN A 46 -0.37 13.80 5.44
CA GLN A 46 0.65 13.32 6.38
C GLN A 46 1.11 11.94 5.93
N VAL A 47 2.39 11.80 5.58
CA VAL A 47 2.90 10.56 4.97
C VAL A 47 3.94 9.90 5.87
N HIS A 48 3.69 8.67 6.23
CA HIS A 48 4.58 7.80 6.99
C HIS A 48 5.13 6.69 6.12
N VAL A 49 6.42 6.36 6.33
CA VAL A 49 7.09 5.25 5.65
C VAL A 49 7.62 4.30 6.71
N VAL A 50 7.19 3.05 6.67
CA VAL A 50 7.49 2.05 7.69
C VAL A 50 8.09 0.82 7.02
N GLU A 51 9.31 0.50 7.38
CA GLU A 51 9.97 -0.73 6.95
C GLU A 51 9.73 -1.85 7.96
N ILE A 52 9.21 -2.98 7.50
CA ILE A 52 9.15 -4.23 8.27
C ILE A 52 10.49 -4.94 8.08
N ARG A 53 11.29 -5.02 9.12
CA ARG A 53 12.65 -5.55 9.02
C ARG A 53 12.71 -7.01 9.45
N ALA A 54 13.67 -7.74 8.91
CA ALA A 54 13.85 -9.16 9.22
C ALA A 54 14.19 -9.40 10.71
N GLU A 55 14.95 -8.49 11.32
CA GLU A 55 15.30 -8.54 12.75
C GLU A 55 14.11 -8.34 13.68
N ASP A 56 13.01 -7.74 13.20
CA ASP A 56 11.78 -7.55 13.96
C ASP A 56 10.90 -8.83 13.99
N VAL A 57 11.30 -9.88 13.24
CA VAL A 57 10.59 -11.16 13.19
C VAL A 57 11.28 -12.18 14.11
N THR A 58 10.64 -12.54 15.19
CA THR A 58 11.15 -13.54 16.15
C THR A 58 10.27 -14.79 16.14
N ALA A 59 10.86 -15.95 15.93
CA ALA A 59 10.17 -17.25 15.82
C ALA A 59 8.99 -17.23 14.84
N GLY A 60 9.17 -16.56 13.68
CA GLY A 60 8.14 -16.43 12.63
C GLY A 60 7.04 -15.42 12.96
N ARG A 61 7.14 -14.67 14.05
CA ARG A 61 6.16 -13.68 14.49
C ARG A 61 6.76 -12.27 14.43
N TRP A 62 6.04 -11.37 13.79
CA TRP A 62 6.32 -9.94 13.83
C TRP A 62 5.40 -9.26 14.85
N ARG A 63 5.91 -8.28 15.58
CA ARG A 63 5.13 -7.48 16.55
C ARG A 63 5.69 -6.08 16.65
N ASP A 64 4.85 -5.11 16.39
CA ASP A 64 5.09 -3.69 16.67
C ASP A 64 3.75 -2.99 16.92
N PRO A 65 3.38 -2.77 18.21
CA PRO A 65 2.13 -2.12 18.57
C PRO A 65 2.04 -0.67 18.07
N GLU A 66 3.16 0.04 17.96
CA GLU A 66 3.18 1.44 17.51
C GLU A 66 2.88 1.54 16.02
N VAL A 67 3.49 0.66 15.22
CA VAL A 67 3.18 0.53 13.79
C VAL A 67 1.71 0.12 13.59
N MET A 68 1.21 -0.86 14.33
CA MET A 68 -0.20 -1.26 14.24
C MET A 68 -1.15 -0.13 14.62
N ALA A 69 -0.82 0.67 15.65
CA ALA A 69 -1.60 1.84 16.02
C ALA A 69 -1.54 2.95 14.95
N LEU A 70 -0.39 3.16 14.31
CA LEU A 70 -0.26 4.08 13.19
C LEU A 70 -1.14 3.65 12.01
N LEU A 71 -1.08 2.39 11.61
CA LEU A 71 -1.93 1.83 10.54
C LEU A 71 -3.42 1.95 10.89
N GLY A 72 -3.77 1.80 12.17
CA GLY A 72 -5.13 2.02 12.67
C GLY A 72 -5.63 3.45 12.49
N ARG A 73 -4.75 4.45 12.53
CA ARG A 73 -5.09 5.86 12.33
C ARG A 73 -4.98 6.34 10.88
N SER A 74 -4.35 5.55 10.00
CA SER A 74 -4.19 5.92 8.59
C SER A 74 -5.51 5.88 7.83
N ASP A 75 -5.70 6.79 6.89
CA ASP A 75 -6.82 6.80 5.94
C ASP A 75 -6.53 5.92 4.71
N ALA A 76 -5.25 5.80 4.36
CA ALA A 76 -4.76 4.92 3.31
C ALA A 76 -3.51 4.15 3.77
N ILE A 77 -3.43 2.88 3.39
CA ILE A 77 -2.27 2.01 3.66
C ILE A 77 -1.79 1.43 2.33
N VAL A 78 -0.51 1.63 2.01
CA VAL A 78 0.10 1.09 0.80
C VAL A 78 1.09 -0.01 1.18
N PHE A 79 0.83 -1.22 0.69
CA PHE A 79 1.59 -2.41 1.01
C PHE A 79 2.72 -2.64 -0.01
N GLY A 80 3.95 -2.84 0.46
CA GLY A 80 5.11 -3.08 -0.38
C GLY A 80 5.88 -4.34 -0.02
N SER A 81 6.10 -5.22 -0.99
CA SER A 81 6.95 -6.39 -0.79
C SER A 81 7.77 -6.68 -2.04
N PRO A 82 9.03 -7.13 -1.93
CA PRO A 82 9.70 -7.73 -3.08
C PRO A 82 8.98 -9.01 -3.47
N THR A 83 9.05 -9.37 -4.76
CA THR A 83 8.61 -10.68 -5.24
C THR A 83 9.73 -11.69 -5.01
N LEU A 84 9.53 -12.62 -4.09
CA LEU A 84 10.46 -13.72 -3.78
C LEU A 84 9.76 -15.06 -4.01
N MET A 85 10.29 -15.87 -4.94
CA MET A 85 9.69 -17.16 -5.32
C MET A 85 8.19 -17.06 -5.63
N GLY A 86 7.78 -16.00 -6.36
CA GLY A 86 6.40 -15.78 -6.79
C GLY A 86 5.44 -15.34 -5.65
N SER A 87 5.96 -14.87 -4.53
CA SER A 87 5.16 -14.51 -3.35
C SER A 87 5.67 -13.25 -2.67
N VAL A 88 4.89 -12.71 -1.74
CA VAL A 88 5.39 -11.74 -0.77
C VAL A 88 6.53 -12.36 0.04
N SER A 89 7.47 -11.55 0.50
CA SER A 89 8.55 -12.04 1.36
C SER A 89 8.02 -12.65 2.66
N ALA A 90 8.71 -13.64 3.22
CA ALA A 90 8.35 -14.26 4.49
C ALA A 90 8.24 -13.22 5.63
N VAL A 91 9.12 -12.21 5.62
CA VAL A 91 9.08 -11.10 6.59
C VAL A 91 7.80 -10.29 6.47
N PHE A 92 7.41 -9.93 5.24
CA PHE A 92 6.16 -9.19 5.02
C PHE A 92 4.93 -10.05 5.33
N LYS A 93 5.00 -11.37 5.06
CA LYS A 93 3.94 -12.31 5.44
C LYS A 93 3.75 -12.37 6.95
N ALA A 94 4.82 -12.35 7.74
CA ALA A 94 4.73 -12.30 9.20
C ALA A 94 4.01 -11.03 9.71
N PHE A 95 4.23 -9.88 9.05
CA PHE A 95 3.45 -8.66 9.28
C PHE A 95 1.96 -8.85 8.94
N MET A 96 1.65 -9.43 7.77
CA MET A 96 0.26 -9.68 7.37
C MET A 96 -0.47 -10.56 8.40
N GLU A 97 0.19 -11.59 8.94
CA GLU A 97 -0.37 -12.46 9.97
C GLU A 97 -0.55 -11.75 11.32
N ALA A 98 0.31 -10.78 11.64
CA ALA A 98 0.17 -9.97 12.84
C ALA A 98 -1.05 -9.04 12.81
N ALA A 99 -1.64 -8.78 11.63
CA ALA A 99 -2.85 -7.98 11.48
C ALA A 99 -4.15 -8.73 11.89
N PHE A 100 -4.03 -9.84 12.63
CA PHE A 100 -5.20 -10.60 13.09
C PHE A 100 -6.16 -9.78 13.96
N THR A 101 -5.65 -8.96 14.88
CA THR A 101 -6.51 -8.09 15.71
C THR A 101 -7.25 -7.03 14.87
N PRO A 102 -6.59 -6.22 14.00
CA PRO A 102 -7.31 -5.36 13.07
C PRO A 102 -8.34 -6.08 12.19
N PHE A 103 -8.06 -7.32 11.77
CA PHE A 103 -9.00 -8.14 11.01
C PHE A 103 -10.27 -8.43 11.82
N THR A 104 -10.15 -8.98 13.05
CA THR A 104 -11.30 -9.37 13.88
C THR A 104 -12.11 -8.17 14.40
N THR A 105 -11.46 -7.03 14.62
CA THR A 105 -12.13 -5.79 15.05
C THR A 105 -12.58 -4.91 13.87
N GLN A 106 -12.31 -5.32 12.63
CA GLN A 106 -12.56 -4.53 11.42
C GLN A 106 -11.96 -3.12 11.48
N ALA A 107 -10.81 -2.95 12.17
CA ALA A 107 -10.20 -1.64 12.40
C ALA A 107 -9.72 -0.95 11.12
N TRP A 108 -9.47 -1.70 10.04
CA TRP A 108 -9.03 -1.15 8.75
C TRP A 108 -10.15 -1.10 7.70
N LYS A 109 -11.38 -1.48 8.08
CA LYS A 109 -12.54 -1.44 7.18
C LYS A 109 -12.74 -0.04 6.62
N ASP A 110 -13.00 0.03 5.31
CA ASP A 110 -13.21 1.24 4.51
C ASP A 110 -12.01 2.20 4.37
N LYS A 111 -10.83 1.84 4.89
CA LYS A 111 -9.60 2.54 4.52
C LYS A 111 -9.22 2.25 3.06
N LEU A 112 -8.50 3.16 2.41
CA LEU A 112 -7.94 2.87 1.10
C LEU A 112 -6.73 1.94 1.21
N ALA A 113 -6.60 1.03 0.26
CA ALA A 113 -5.44 0.15 0.12
C ALA A 113 -4.85 0.23 -1.29
N GLY A 114 -3.54 0.18 -1.39
CA GLY A 114 -2.81 0.00 -2.63
C GLY A 114 -1.60 -0.90 -2.41
N ALA A 115 -0.93 -1.31 -3.48
CA ALA A 115 0.27 -2.11 -3.33
C ALA A 115 1.31 -1.85 -4.42
N PHE A 116 2.55 -2.20 -4.08
CA PHE A 116 3.67 -2.20 -5.01
C PHE A 116 4.60 -3.38 -4.76
N THR A 117 5.26 -3.81 -5.84
CA THR A 117 6.26 -4.87 -5.78
C THR A 117 7.34 -4.68 -6.84
N MET A 118 8.45 -5.35 -6.66
CA MET A 118 9.51 -5.42 -7.66
C MET A 118 10.17 -6.79 -7.69
N SER A 119 10.80 -7.07 -8.83
CA SER A 119 11.67 -8.24 -9.01
C SER A 119 12.75 -7.94 -10.05
N ALA A 120 13.74 -8.82 -10.17
CA ALA A 120 14.79 -8.67 -11.15
C ALA A 120 14.32 -9.02 -12.57
N SER A 121 13.46 -10.01 -12.72
CA SER A 121 12.91 -10.41 -14.02
C SER A 121 11.77 -9.48 -14.45
N GLN A 122 11.61 -9.25 -15.75
CA GLN A 122 10.59 -8.31 -16.27
C GLN A 122 9.16 -8.73 -15.90
N SER A 123 8.78 -9.98 -16.11
CA SER A 123 7.53 -10.55 -15.61
C SER A 123 7.66 -10.85 -14.10
N GLY A 124 8.56 -11.77 -13.75
CA GLY A 124 9.01 -12.10 -12.41
C GLY A 124 7.91 -12.49 -11.43
N ASP A 125 6.75 -12.89 -11.96
CA ASP A 125 5.56 -13.28 -11.18
C ASP A 125 5.07 -12.20 -10.20
N LYS A 126 5.32 -10.95 -10.54
CA LYS A 126 4.93 -9.79 -9.73
C LYS A 126 3.43 -9.68 -9.53
N LEU A 127 2.64 -10.12 -10.51
CA LEU A 127 1.18 -10.10 -10.39
C LEU A 127 0.69 -10.93 -9.19
N THR A 128 1.27 -12.10 -8.96
CA THR A 128 0.92 -12.97 -7.83
C THR A 128 1.09 -12.26 -6.48
N VAL A 129 2.14 -11.44 -6.33
CA VAL A 129 2.34 -10.63 -5.11
C VAL A 129 1.23 -9.59 -4.97
N LEU A 130 0.90 -8.87 -6.04
CA LEU A 130 -0.17 -7.87 -6.00
C LEU A 130 -1.54 -8.51 -5.71
N GLU A 131 -1.82 -9.70 -6.25
CA GLU A 131 -3.03 -10.46 -5.96
C GLU A 131 -3.11 -10.86 -4.47
N GLN A 132 -2.02 -11.35 -3.89
CA GLN A 132 -1.96 -11.67 -2.47
C GLN A 132 -2.23 -10.43 -1.59
N LEU A 133 -1.66 -9.28 -1.95
CA LEU A 133 -1.87 -8.03 -1.24
C LEU A 133 -3.29 -7.47 -1.43
N ALA A 134 -3.88 -7.63 -2.62
CA ALA A 134 -5.27 -7.25 -2.88
C ALA A 134 -6.24 -8.12 -2.08
N VAL A 135 -6.01 -9.45 -2.02
CA VAL A 135 -6.79 -10.35 -1.18
C VAL A 135 -6.65 -9.99 0.30
N PHE A 136 -5.44 -9.65 0.75
CA PHE A 136 -5.22 -9.17 2.12
C PHE A 136 -6.01 -7.89 2.40
N GLY A 137 -5.94 -6.89 1.52
CA GLY A 137 -6.73 -5.67 1.64
C GLY A 137 -8.24 -5.95 1.68
N ALA A 138 -8.74 -6.86 0.84
CA ALA A 138 -10.14 -7.27 0.81
C ALA A 138 -10.57 -7.97 2.12
N GLN A 139 -9.73 -8.86 2.67
CA GLN A 139 -9.98 -9.49 3.98
C GLN A 139 -10.06 -8.45 5.11
N MET A 140 -9.25 -7.38 5.02
CA MET A 140 -9.29 -6.28 5.99
C MET A 140 -10.47 -5.32 5.77
N GLY A 141 -11.32 -5.56 4.74
CA GLY A 141 -12.47 -4.71 4.40
C GLY A 141 -12.08 -3.38 3.74
N MET A 142 -10.89 -3.28 3.17
CA MET A 142 -10.36 -2.05 2.58
C MET A 142 -10.84 -1.85 1.13
N GLN A 143 -10.81 -0.60 0.67
CA GLN A 143 -11.11 -0.20 -0.71
C GLN A 143 -9.82 -0.18 -1.54
N TRP A 144 -9.77 -0.98 -2.59
CA TRP A 144 -8.55 -1.13 -3.39
C TRP A 144 -8.38 -0.03 -4.44
N VAL A 145 -7.17 0.53 -4.49
CA VAL A 145 -6.77 1.56 -5.46
C VAL A 145 -5.74 0.98 -6.42
N GLY A 146 -6.07 0.86 -7.69
CA GLY A 146 -5.13 0.51 -8.76
C GLY A 146 -4.28 1.69 -9.23
N VAL A 147 -3.27 1.41 -10.06
CA VAL A 147 -2.28 2.39 -10.55
C VAL A 147 -2.96 3.56 -11.26
N GLY A 148 -3.87 3.29 -12.18
CA GLY A 148 -4.65 4.31 -12.88
C GLY A 148 -3.98 4.95 -14.09
N ASP A 149 -2.69 4.75 -14.28
CA ASP A 149 -1.97 5.23 -15.48
C ASP A 149 -2.00 4.21 -16.61
N MET A 150 -2.16 4.68 -17.83
CA MET A 150 -2.03 3.84 -19.03
C MET A 150 -0.58 3.39 -19.22
N PRO A 151 -0.33 2.18 -19.74
CA PRO A 151 1.01 1.72 -20.04
C PRO A 151 1.66 2.58 -21.14
N GLY A 152 2.75 3.27 -20.84
CA GLY A 152 3.45 4.10 -21.80
C GLY A 152 4.31 3.31 -22.79
N ASN A 153 4.75 2.09 -22.43
CA ASN A 153 5.66 1.27 -23.24
C ASN A 153 4.95 0.07 -23.90
N ASN A 154 3.74 0.27 -24.44
CA ASN A 154 2.97 -0.77 -25.11
C ASN A 154 2.78 -0.53 -26.62
N TRP A 155 3.60 0.33 -27.22
CA TRP A 155 3.62 0.68 -28.63
C TRP A 155 5.06 0.85 -29.13
N SER A 156 5.26 0.91 -30.45
CA SER A 156 6.60 0.89 -31.05
C SER A 156 7.50 2.10 -30.73
N GLY A 157 6.93 3.21 -30.29
CA GLY A 157 7.67 4.41 -29.85
C GLY A 157 7.84 4.49 -28.34
N GLY A 158 7.33 3.52 -27.57
CA GLY A 158 7.47 3.48 -26.12
C GLY A 158 8.88 3.11 -25.68
N THR A 159 9.22 3.51 -24.46
CA THR A 159 10.55 3.32 -23.87
C THR A 159 10.45 2.78 -22.45
N ARG A 160 11.60 2.36 -21.90
CA ARG A 160 11.69 1.94 -20.50
C ARG A 160 11.49 3.09 -19.50
N ASP A 161 11.53 4.33 -19.96
CA ASP A 161 11.37 5.53 -19.13
C ASP A 161 9.94 6.08 -19.12
N ASP A 162 9.03 5.40 -19.80
CA ASP A 162 7.62 5.76 -19.80
C ASP A 162 6.89 5.30 -18.53
N VAL A 163 5.87 6.06 -18.17
CA VAL A 163 5.01 5.76 -17.01
C VAL A 163 4.32 4.41 -17.20
N ASN A 164 4.20 3.65 -16.13
CA ASN A 164 3.60 2.31 -16.10
C ASN A 164 4.12 1.41 -17.22
N ARG A 165 5.43 1.45 -17.48
CA ARG A 165 6.07 0.74 -18.61
C ARG A 165 5.86 -0.78 -18.60
N LEU A 166 5.61 -1.37 -17.42
CA LEU A 166 5.34 -2.80 -17.28
C LEU A 166 3.86 -3.16 -17.45
N GLY A 167 2.98 -2.17 -17.61
CA GLY A 167 1.56 -2.38 -17.88
C GLY A 167 0.79 -2.98 -16.71
N SER A 168 1.10 -2.57 -15.48
CA SER A 168 0.44 -3.07 -14.28
C SER A 168 -0.80 -2.24 -13.93
N TRP A 169 -1.91 -2.90 -13.61
CA TRP A 169 -3.18 -2.27 -13.27
C TRP A 169 -3.53 -2.40 -11.79
N LEU A 170 -3.31 -3.59 -11.23
CA LEU A 170 -3.71 -3.92 -9.87
C LEU A 170 -2.91 -3.14 -8.82
N GLY A 171 -1.64 -2.88 -9.08
CA GLY A 171 -0.73 -2.13 -8.22
C GLY A 171 0.55 -1.82 -8.98
N LEU A 172 1.48 -1.10 -8.37
CA LEU A 172 2.73 -0.72 -9.01
C LEU A 172 3.68 -1.92 -9.13
N MET A 173 4.15 -2.18 -10.33
CA MET A 173 5.26 -3.10 -10.59
C MET A 173 6.51 -2.33 -11.03
N SER A 174 7.67 -2.73 -10.51
CA SER A 174 8.97 -2.27 -10.99
C SER A 174 9.90 -3.43 -11.29
N GLN A 175 10.94 -3.18 -12.05
CA GLN A 175 12.00 -4.14 -12.35
C GLN A 175 13.36 -3.49 -12.10
N SER A 176 14.20 -4.18 -11.35
CA SER A 176 15.59 -3.77 -11.08
C SER A 176 16.53 -4.92 -11.36
N HIS A 177 17.69 -4.64 -11.96
CA HIS A 177 18.67 -5.67 -12.23
C HIS A 177 19.23 -6.26 -10.91
N ALA A 178 19.45 -7.57 -10.90
CA ALA A 178 19.85 -8.30 -9.69
C ALA A 178 21.27 -7.96 -9.21
N ASP A 179 22.11 -7.48 -10.11
CA ASP A 179 23.53 -7.13 -9.90
C ASP A 179 23.76 -5.64 -9.60
N LEU A 180 22.69 -4.83 -9.55
CA LEU A 180 22.77 -3.40 -9.28
C LEU A 180 22.29 -3.09 -7.85
N GLY A 181 22.87 -2.04 -7.25
CA GLY A 181 22.49 -1.56 -5.94
C GLY A 181 21.17 -0.74 -5.94
N PRO A 182 20.68 -0.37 -4.76
CA PRO A 182 19.46 0.37 -4.62
C PRO A 182 19.48 1.76 -5.28
N GLU A 183 20.66 2.38 -5.43
CA GLU A 183 20.85 3.67 -6.12
C GLU A 183 20.54 3.62 -7.62
N GLN A 184 20.42 2.41 -8.16
CA GLN A 184 20.07 2.14 -9.57
C GLN A 184 18.77 1.33 -9.67
N ALA A 185 17.99 1.26 -8.59
CA ALA A 185 16.75 0.51 -8.52
C ALA A 185 15.66 1.16 -9.34
N GLY A 186 15.02 0.35 -10.18
CA GLY A 186 13.94 0.80 -11.07
C GLY A 186 14.47 1.63 -12.26
N SER A 187 13.64 1.80 -13.25
CA SER A 187 13.86 2.79 -14.29
C SER A 187 13.27 4.14 -13.88
N ARG A 188 13.63 5.21 -14.58
CA ARG A 188 12.97 6.50 -14.39
C ARG A 188 11.44 6.39 -14.52
N GLY A 189 10.94 5.61 -15.48
CA GLY A 189 9.51 5.37 -15.66
C GLY A 189 8.87 4.68 -14.46
N ASP A 190 9.57 3.71 -13.83
CA ASP A 190 9.08 3.04 -12.63
C ASP A 190 8.97 4.02 -11.44
N LEU A 191 9.98 4.89 -11.25
CA LEU A 191 10.02 5.85 -10.15
C LEU A 191 8.95 6.94 -10.31
N ILE A 192 8.79 7.51 -11.51
CA ILE A 192 7.71 8.45 -11.80
C ILE A 192 6.34 7.79 -11.60
N THR A 193 6.18 6.52 -11.98
CA THR A 193 4.92 5.79 -11.74
C THR A 193 4.64 5.66 -10.25
N ALA A 194 5.68 5.42 -9.43
CA ALA A 194 5.54 5.36 -7.97
C ALA A 194 5.06 6.70 -7.40
N GLU A 195 5.67 7.81 -7.81
CA GLU A 195 5.26 9.16 -7.39
C GLU A 195 3.81 9.46 -7.77
N ARG A 196 3.44 9.22 -9.03
CA ARG A 196 2.06 9.43 -9.52
C ARG A 196 1.04 8.56 -8.77
N TYR A 197 1.42 7.33 -8.46
CA TYR A 197 0.57 6.42 -7.72
C TYR A 197 0.39 6.87 -6.27
N GLY A 198 1.44 7.35 -5.61
CA GLY A 198 1.39 7.94 -4.28
C GLY A 198 0.49 9.19 -4.24
N GLU A 199 0.67 10.12 -5.20
CA GLU A 199 -0.19 11.29 -5.34
C GLU A 199 -1.66 10.89 -5.54
N ARG A 200 -1.93 9.92 -6.42
CA ARG A 200 -3.28 9.40 -6.67
C ARG A 200 -3.94 8.88 -5.39
N ILE A 201 -3.21 8.07 -4.61
CA ILE A 201 -3.75 7.50 -3.35
C ILE A 201 -4.08 8.62 -2.36
N ALA A 202 -3.18 9.59 -2.16
CA ALA A 202 -3.41 10.70 -1.23
C ALA A 202 -4.62 11.56 -1.65
N ARG A 203 -4.74 11.89 -2.95
CA ARG A 203 -5.91 12.64 -3.48
C ARG A 203 -7.21 11.85 -3.35
N LEU A 204 -7.18 10.54 -3.53
CA LEU A 204 -8.37 9.70 -3.33
C LEU A 204 -8.72 9.62 -1.83
N ALA A 205 -7.74 9.54 -0.94
CA ALA A 205 -7.98 9.58 0.51
C ALA A 205 -8.69 10.88 0.90
N GLN A 206 -8.24 12.04 0.39
CA GLN A 206 -8.91 13.31 0.64
C GLN A 206 -10.36 13.34 0.14
N ARG A 207 -10.63 12.77 -1.04
CA ARG A 207 -12.01 12.65 -1.55
C ARG A 207 -12.84 11.72 -0.69
N TRP A 208 -12.23 10.63 -0.19
CA TRP A 208 -12.91 9.63 0.61
C TRP A 208 -13.34 10.18 1.98
N VAL A 209 -12.43 10.87 2.69
CA VAL A 209 -12.76 11.46 4.00
C VAL A 209 -13.70 12.65 3.91
N ASN A 210 -13.75 13.34 2.75
CA ASN A 210 -14.71 14.43 2.49
C ASN A 210 -16.07 13.98 1.97
N ALA A 211 -16.24 12.69 1.69
CA ALA A 211 -17.52 12.15 1.28
C ALA A 211 -18.57 12.33 2.39
N VAL A 212 -19.85 12.26 2.01
CA VAL A 212 -20.95 12.27 2.98
C VAL A 212 -20.68 11.19 4.04
N PRO A 213 -20.77 11.53 5.34
CA PRO A 213 -20.54 10.57 6.41
C PRO A 213 -21.40 9.31 6.21
N TYR A 214 -20.74 8.18 6.18
CA TYR A 214 -21.36 6.87 6.10
C TYR A 214 -20.90 6.04 7.28
N GLU A 215 -21.84 5.67 8.14
CA GLU A 215 -21.53 4.73 9.22
C GLU A 215 -21.54 3.31 8.67
N THR A 216 -20.35 2.78 8.46
CA THR A 216 -20.20 1.39 8.04
C THR A 216 -20.58 0.47 9.18
N PRO A 217 -21.55 -0.44 8.99
CA PRO A 217 -21.84 -1.46 10.00
C PRO A 217 -20.58 -2.28 10.29
N ARG A 218 -20.18 -2.33 11.55
CA ARG A 218 -19.05 -3.13 12.03
C ARG A 218 -19.55 -4.17 13.01
N MET A 219 -18.80 -5.23 13.16
CA MET A 219 -19.01 -6.15 14.28
C MET A 219 -18.99 -5.36 15.60
N THR A 220 -19.92 -5.67 16.48
CA THR A 220 -19.88 -5.19 17.85
C THR A 220 -18.62 -5.74 18.55
N GLU A 221 -18.18 -5.07 19.62
CA GLU A 221 -17.05 -5.59 20.41
C GLU A 221 -17.33 -7.00 20.99
N HIS A 222 -18.58 -7.32 21.24
CA HIS A 222 -18.99 -8.65 21.74
C HIS A 222 -18.79 -9.70 20.66
N GLU A 223 -19.32 -9.50 19.46
CA GLU A 223 -19.16 -10.41 18.31
C GLU A 223 -17.69 -10.59 17.94
N ALA A 224 -16.89 -9.50 17.95
CA ALA A 224 -15.44 -9.58 17.68
C ALA A 224 -14.69 -10.38 18.74
N ARG A 225 -15.07 -10.24 20.03
CA ARG A 225 -14.50 -11.03 21.13
C ARG A 225 -14.86 -12.50 21.01
N ASP A 226 -16.11 -12.82 20.72
CA ASP A 226 -16.58 -14.19 20.59
C ASP A 226 -15.90 -14.89 19.42
N LEU A 227 -15.80 -14.22 18.25
CA LEU A 227 -15.08 -14.73 17.11
C LEU A 227 -13.59 -14.98 17.44
N SER A 228 -12.94 -14.02 18.10
CA SER A 228 -11.53 -14.13 18.51
C SER A 228 -11.31 -15.27 19.50
N ALA A 229 -12.25 -15.51 20.41
CA ALA A 229 -12.18 -16.61 21.37
C ALA A 229 -12.35 -17.96 20.67
N ALA A 230 -13.32 -18.08 19.77
CA ALA A 230 -13.55 -19.28 18.98
C ALA A 230 -12.33 -19.66 18.11
N LEU A 231 -11.73 -18.68 17.41
CA LEU A 231 -10.56 -18.90 16.59
C LEU A 231 -9.31 -19.30 17.40
N ARG A 232 -9.15 -18.75 18.60
CA ARG A 232 -8.03 -19.16 19.50
C ARG A 232 -8.22 -20.57 20.06
N ALA A 233 -9.44 -20.97 20.38
CA ALA A 233 -9.75 -22.33 20.85
C ALA A 233 -9.44 -23.37 19.77
N THR A 234 -9.75 -23.06 18.49
CA THR A 234 -9.45 -23.94 17.35
C THR A 234 -7.95 -24.04 17.07
N ALA A 235 -7.17 -23.00 17.35
CA ALA A 235 -5.71 -23.02 17.14
C ALA A 235 -4.93 -23.73 18.26
N ALA A 236 -5.58 -24.05 19.39
CA ALA A 236 -5.01 -24.76 20.53
C ALA A 236 -5.34 -26.26 20.55
N ALA A 237 -6.23 -26.73 19.66
CA ALA A 237 -6.59 -28.10 19.44
C ALA A 237 -5.81 -28.72 18.29
#